data_10db8100893f146ad11ca399e83475f2
#
_entry.id   10db8100893f146ad11ca399e83475f2
#
_cell.length_a   1.000
_cell.length_b   1.000
_cell.length_c   1.000
_cell.angle_alpha   90.00
_cell.angle_beta   90.00
_cell.angle_gamma   90.00
#
_symmetry.space_group_name_H-M   'P 1'
#
loop_
_entity.id
_entity.type
_entity.pdbx_description
1 polymer ?
#
loop_
_entity_poly.entity_id
_entity_poly.type
_entity_poly.pdbx_seq_one_letter_code
_entity_poly.pdbx_strand_id
1 'polypeptide(L)'
;MRLQPGQNTPLAGNLITLNLNYTGRAGFKSEVDTCLFMLNAGGKVSGDADFIFFNNLTSAEGAVKLALGQQQSSVTIALDRVPASVSKISITVVIDGSESIDALSQLSIEAQGIADFHVETAGRSEKAIILAEVYRHNSAWKLRAMGQGFNGGLEPLAVSYGVDVAQPAAQPSTPAPTRISLEKKLEDKSPRLVSLAKKATVSLTKNKLDTLQASVAFVLDASGSMSGQFHKGNVQAVLDRIAVLAVQFDDDGEMDLWAFGKKHKKYPNVTLDNLDDYIETIRKNGKRTMFEILPGLGGVNNEPPVMEEIVDYFKESKLPVYVVFITDGGISKTREIKEAIRRSANYPIFWKFVGLGGSNYGILENLDDFTDRRVDNTDFFAMDDFGTMSDEKLYDNLLEEFRPWIDETRKMGIL
;
A
#
# COMPACT_ATOMS: atom_id res chain seq x y z
N MET A 1 33.17 -18.68 -8.08
CA MET A 1 34.30 -18.20 -7.26
C MET A 1 33.77 -17.32 -6.14
N ARG A 2 34.41 -17.31 -4.97
CA ARG A 2 33.96 -16.43 -3.87
C ARG A 2 34.60 -15.06 -3.97
N LEU A 3 33.78 -14.01 -4.04
CA LEU A 3 34.22 -12.61 -4.06
C LEU A 3 34.38 -12.05 -2.64
N GLN A 4 35.31 -11.14 -2.50
CA GLN A 4 35.46 -10.29 -1.30
C GLN A 4 34.86 -8.90 -1.56
N PRO A 5 34.50 -8.11 -0.54
CA PRO A 5 34.02 -6.74 -0.72
C PRO A 5 34.95 -5.93 -1.63
N GLY A 6 34.37 -5.27 -2.64
CA GLY A 6 35.10 -4.51 -3.67
C GLY A 6 35.59 -5.32 -4.87
N GLN A 7 35.67 -6.64 -4.77
CA GLN A 7 36.08 -7.49 -5.90
C GLN A 7 34.98 -7.60 -6.95
N ASN A 8 35.39 -7.80 -8.19
CA ASN A 8 34.47 -7.95 -9.31
C ASN A 8 34.85 -9.11 -10.25
N THR A 9 33.89 -9.56 -11.03
CA THR A 9 34.05 -10.58 -12.07
C THR A 9 33.28 -10.18 -13.33
N PRO A 10 33.76 -10.50 -14.54
CA PRO A 10 32.98 -10.35 -15.76
C PRO A 10 31.73 -11.21 -15.71
N LEU A 11 30.64 -10.69 -16.30
CA LEU A 11 29.41 -11.43 -16.55
C LEU A 11 29.43 -11.91 -18.01
N ALA A 12 29.27 -13.21 -18.23
CA ALA A 12 29.20 -13.81 -19.53
C ALA A 12 27.75 -14.13 -19.92
N GLY A 13 27.41 -13.90 -21.20
CA GLY A 13 26.04 -14.11 -21.71
C GLY A 13 25.13 -12.91 -21.55
N ASN A 14 23.91 -13.03 -22.10
CA ASN A 14 22.93 -11.95 -22.11
C ASN A 14 21.89 -12.05 -20.99
N LEU A 15 21.77 -13.21 -20.36
CA LEU A 15 20.83 -13.46 -19.26
C LEU A 15 21.62 -13.93 -18.04
N ILE A 16 21.47 -13.23 -16.93
CA ILE A 16 22.05 -13.64 -15.65
C ILE A 16 20.97 -13.82 -14.60
N THR A 17 21.19 -14.76 -13.68
CA THR A 17 20.35 -14.97 -12.51
C THR A 17 21.19 -14.80 -11.26
N LEU A 18 20.72 -13.92 -10.37
CA LEU A 18 21.31 -13.68 -9.05
C LEU A 18 20.35 -14.23 -8.00
N ASN A 19 20.81 -15.13 -7.16
CA ASN A 19 20.05 -15.68 -6.05
C ASN A 19 20.54 -15.05 -4.74
N LEU A 20 19.64 -14.42 -4.02
CA LEU A 20 19.89 -13.87 -2.70
C LEU A 20 19.32 -14.84 -1.67
N ASN A 21 20.13 -15.21 -0.69
CA ASN A 21 19.70 -16.12 0.38
C ASN A 21 20.01 -15.48 1.73
N TYR A 22 19.06 -15.59 2.64
CA TYR A 22 19.19 -15.11 4.00
C TYR A 22 18.57 -16.09 4.99
N THR A 23 19.07 -16.08 6.21
CA THR A 23 18.52 -16.87 7.31
C THR A 23 18.57 -16.03 8.59
N GLY A 24 17.45 -15.86 9.26
CA GLY A 24 17.37 -15.20 10.56
C GLY A 24 17.99 -16.07 11.68
N ARG A 25 18.54 -15.43 12.69
CA ARG A 25 18.91 -16.10 13.96
C ARG A 25 17.65 -16.51 14.71
N ALA A 26 17.79 -17.35 15.73
CA ALA A 26 16.68 -17.73 16.58
C ALA A 26 16.03 -16.48 17.19
N GLY A 27 14.70 -16.34 16.98
CA GLY A 27 13.95 -15.17 17.45
C GLY A 27 13.85 -14.00 16.48
N PHE A 28 14.44 -14.10 15.28
CA PHE A 28 14.28 -13.10 14.21
C PHE A 28 12.80 -12.97 13.82
N LYS A 29 12.28 -11.73 13.84
CA LYS A 29 10.86 -11.40 13.59
C LYS A 29 10.66 -10.37 12.48
N SER A 30 11.72 -9.67 12.07
CA SER A 30 11.67 -8.66 11.01
C SER A 30 11.52 -9.32 9.63
N GLU A 31 11.03 -8.55 8.66
CA GLU A 31 11.01 -8.96 7.27
C GLU A 31 12.33 -8.57 6.58
N VAL A 32 12.65 -9.27 5.50
CA VAL A 32 13.84 -9.01 4.70
C VAL A 32 13.41 -8.68 3.28
N ASP A 33 13.55 -7.43 2.90
CA ASP A 33 13.19 -6.94 1.59
C ASP A 33 14.37 -6.91 0.64
N THR A 34 14.14 -7.30 -0.61
CA THR A 34 15.10 -7.14 -1.71
C THR A 34 14.66 -5.99 -2.59
N CYS A 35 15.59 -5.04 -2.81
CA CYS A 35 15.36 -3.87 -3.65
C CYS A 35 16.47 -3.73 -4.69
N LEU A 36 16.11 -3.31 -5.91
CA LEU A 36 17.06 -3.02 -6.97
C LEU A 36 16.84 -1.62 -7.50
N PHE A 37 17.94 -0.94 -7.82
CA PHE A 37 17.94 0.41 -8.40
C PHE A 37 18.71 0.37 -9.71
N MET A 38 18.04 0.73 -10.81
CA MET A 38 18.66 0.91 -12.12
C MET A 38 19.16 2.36 -12.20
N LEU A 39 20.48 2.52 -12.17
CA LEU A 39 21.13 3.82 -11.99
C LEU A 39 21.78 4.30 -13.29
N ASN A 40 21.59 5.57 -13.61
CA ASN A 40 22.27 6.26 -14.69
C ASN A 40 23.76 6.53 -14.38
N ALA A 41 24.47 7.18 -15.28
CA ALA A 41 25.90 7.53 -15.09
C ALA A 41 26.14 8.47 -13.88
N GLY A 42 25.14 9.24 -13.47
CA GLY A 42 25.17 10.07 -12.26
C GLY A 42 24.89 9.32 -10.96
N GLY A 43 24.66 8.00 -11.03
CA GLY A 43 24.34 7.17 -9.86
C GLY A 43 22.94 7.38 -9.32
N LYS A 44 22.01 7.84 -10.15
CA LYS A 44 20.61 8.10 -9.80
C LYS A 44 19.67 7.29 -10.66
N VAL A 45 18.49 6.95 -10.13
CA VAL A 45 17.38 6.45 -10.95
C VAL A 45 16.87 7.56 -11.88
N SER A 46 16.26 7.19 -12.99
CA SER A 46 15.66 8.16 -13.94
C SER A 46 14.16 8.35 -13.71
N GLY A 47 13.56 7.48 -12.91
CA GLY A 47 12.15 7.52 -12.55
C GLY A 47 11.77 6.29 -11.72
N ASP A 48 10.52 6.23 -11.27
CA ASP A 48 10.01 5.17 -10.38
C ASP A 48 10.10 3.76 -11.01
N ALA A 49 10.01 3.67 -12.34
CA ALA A 49 10.15 2.41 -13.07
C ALA A 49 11.55 1.78 -12.96
N ASP A 50 12.56 2.56 -12.57
CA ASP A 50 13.95 2.13 -12.35
C ASP A 50 14.19 1.61 -10.92
N PHE A 51 13.18 1.68 -10.05
CA PHE A 51 13.18 1.12 -8.71
C PHE A 51 12.35 -0.17 -8.67
N ILE A 52 13.01 -1.31 -8.54
CA ILE A 52 12.40 -2.65 -8.54
C ILE A 52 12.42 -3.20 -7.12
N PHE A 53 11.26 -3.55 -6.60
CA PHE A 53 11.05 -4.02 -5.23
C PHE A 53 9.72 -4.80 -5.18
N PHE A 54 9.23 -5.17 -4.00
CA PHE A 54 8.03 -6.02 -3.86
C PHE A 54 6.77 -5.47 -4.58
N ASN A 55 6.63 -4.14 -4.72
CA ASN A 55 5.50 -3.52 -5.44
C ASN A 55 5.76 -3.33 -6.94
N ASN A 56 6.99 -3.41 -7.39
CA ASN A 56 7.38 -3.26 -8.79
C ASN A 56 8.39 -4.35 -9.12
N LEU A 57 7.92 -5.55 -9.41
CA LEU A 57 8.76 -6.73 -9.61
C LEU A 57 9.47 -6.78 -10.96
N THR A 58 9.19 -5.83 -11.87
CA THR A 58 9.75 -5.87 -13.23
C THR A 58 9.99 -4.46 -13.74
N SER A 59 11.19 -4.20 -14.28
CA SER A 59 11.48 -2.92 -14.95
C SER A 59 10.60 -2.71 -16.20
N ALA A 60 10.41 -1.46 -16.63
CA ALA A 60 9.50 -1.08 -17.71
C ALA A 60 9.74 -1.89 -18.99
N GLU A 61 11.02 -2.13 -19.39
CA GLU A 61 11.38 -2.92 -20.57
C GLU A 61 11.45 -4.42 -20.30
N GLY A 62 11.13 -4.85 -19.08
CA GLY A 62 11.25 -6.24 -18.65
C GLY A 62 12.69 -6.76 -18.64
N ALA A 63 13.68 -5.86 -18.57
CA ALA A 63 15.10 -6.21 -18.53
C ALA A 63 15.51 -6.78 -17.17
N VAL A 64 14.88 -6.32 -16.08
CA VAL A 64 15.12 -6.76 -14.70
C VAL A 64 13.84 -7.32 -14.13
N LYS A 65 13.90 -8.50 -13.52
CA LYS A 65 12.78 -9.15 -12.85
C LYS A 65 13.21 -9.65 -11.48
N LEU A 66 12.42 -9.33 -10.47
CA LEU A 66 12.56 -9.79 -9.10
C LEU A 66 11.49 -10.86 -8.81
N ALA A 67 11.90 -11.99 -8.26
CA ALA A 67 11.01 -13.02 -7.75
C ALA A 67 11.30 -13.21 -6.25
N LEU A 68 10.28 -13.05 -5.42
CA LEU A 68 10.36 -13.17 -3.97
C LEU A 68 9.97 -14.58 -3.54
N GLY A 69 10.66 -15.12 -2.54
CA GLY A 69 10.37 -16.42 -1.94
C GLY A 69 10.67 -16.41 -0.44
N GLN A 70 10.38 -17.51 0.23
CA GLN A 70 10.68 -17.63 1.66
C GLN A 70 12.19 -17.72 1.88
N GLN A 71 12.76 -16.77 2.61
CA GLN A 71 14.20 -16.65 2.93
C GLN A 71 15.12 -16.61 1.70
N GLN A 72 14.57 -16.30 0.54
CA GLN A 72 15.33 -16.14 -0.70
C GLN A 72 14.63 -15.18 -1.66
N SER A 73 15.42 -14.55 -2.53
CA SER A 73 14.93 -13.80 -3.68
C SER A 73 15.76 -14.14 -4.90
N SER A 74 15.16 -14.10 -6.08
CA SER A 74 15.86 -14.31 -7.34
C SER A 74 15.71 -13.11 -8.24
N VAL A 75 16.81 -12.62 -8.78
CA VAL A 75 16.87 -11.49 -9.72
C VAL A 75 17.34 -12.01 -11.07
N THR A 76 16.53 -11.84 -12.10
CA THR A 76 16.90 -12.16 -13.48
C THR A 76 17.13 -10.87 -14.24
N ILE A 77 18.29 -10.73 -14.90
CA ILE A 77 18.67 -9.56 -15.69
C ILE A 77 19.00 -9.97 -17.12
N ALA A 78 18.22 -9.46 -18.08
CA ALA A 78 18.51 -9.57 -19.52
C ALA A 78 19.41 -8.38 -19.91
N LEU A 79 20.71 -8.58 -19.88
CA LEU A 79 21.74 -7.54 -20.04
C LEU A 79 21.66 -6.78 -21.36
N ASP A 80 21.24 -7.43 -22.43
CA ASP A 80 21.01 -6.87 -23.77
C ASP A 80 19.77 -5.96 -23.83
N ARG A 81 18.82 -6.13 -22.89
CA ARG A 81 17.59 -5.33 -22.79
C ARG A 81 17.69 -4.17 -21.82
N VAL A 82 18.76 -4.11 -21.02
CA VAL A 82 18.96 -2.98 -20.10
C VAL A 82 19.18 -1.71 -20.90
N PRO A 83 18.38 -0.63 -20.65
CA PRO A 83 18.52 0.64 -21.37
C PRO A 83 19.95 1.19 -21.38
N ALA A 84 20.35 1.85 -22.47
CA ALA A 84 21.69 2.43 -22.57
C ALA A 84 21.94 3.55 -21.54
N SER A 85 20.89 4.20 -21.08
CA SER A 85 20.92 5.20 -20.00
C SER A 85 21.32 4.61 -18.63
N VAL A 86 21.10 3.31 -18.43
CA VAL A 86 21.42 2.59 -17.20
C VAL A 86 22.88 2.12 -17.24
N SER A 87 23.69 2.65 -16.38
CA SER A 87 25.10 2.30 -16.23
C SER A 87 25.35 1.23 -15.17
N LYS A 88 24.42 1.10 -14.21
CA LYS A 88 24.56 0.24 -13.04
C LYS A 88 23.19 -0.22 -12.51
N ILE A 89 23.12 -1.43 -11.99
CA ILE A 89 22.00 -1.96 -11.22
C ILE A 89 22.53 -2.31 -9.84
N SER A 90 22.04 -1.63 -8.80
CA SER A 90 22.40 -1.88 -7.40
C SER A 90 21.41 -2.88 -6.80
N ILE A 91 21.91 -3.94 -6.17
CA ILE A 91 21.12 -4.99 -5.53
C ILE A 91 21.28 -4.85 -4.02
N THR A 92 20.17 -4.64 -3.33
CA THR A 92 20.16 -4.30 -1.91
C THR A 92 19.23 -5.20 -1.12
N VAL A 93 19.55 -5.37 0.17
CA VAL A 93 18.69 -6.01 1.16
C VAL A 93 18.43 -5.01 2.28
N VAL A 94 17.19 -4.99 2.74
CA VAL A 94 16.72 -4.13 3.83
C VAL A 94 16.06 -4.99 4.89
N ILE A 95 16.40 -4.78 6.15
CA ILE A 95 15.68 -5.35 7.30
C ILE A 95 14.54 -4.41 7.64
N ASP A 96 13.34 -4.87 7.43
CA ASP A 96 12.14 -4.15 7.80
C ASP A 96 11.64 -4.60 9.17
N GLY A 97 11.86 -3.74 10.17
CA GLY A 97 11.55 -4.02 11.57
C GLY A 97 12.54 -3.37 12.54
N SER A 98 12.50 -3.82 13.80
CA SER A 98 13.36 -3.30 14.86
C SER A 98 14.80 -3.86 14.81
N GLU A 99 15.01 -4.96 14.08
CA GLU A 99 16.28 -5.68 14.04
C GLU A 99 17.22 -5.09 12.97
N SER A 100 18.46 -5.57 12.96
CA SER A 100 19.51 -5.14 12.02
C SER A 100 20.11 -6.35 11.30
N ILE A 101 21.08 -6.11 10.40
CA ILE A 101 21.80 -7.17 9.67
C ILE A 101 22.45 -8.19 10.61
N ASP A 102 22.86 -7.78 11.83
CA ASP A 102 23.37 -8.72 12.85
C ASP A 102 22.37 -9.82 13.23
N ALA A 103 21.09 -9.57 13.11
CA ALA A 103 20.07 -10.56 13.42
C ALA A 103 19.94 -11.68 12.36
N LEU A 104 20.65 -11.58 11.24
CA LEU A 104 20.79 -12.64 10.27
C LEU A 104 21.98 -13.56 10.62
N SER A 105 21.77 -14.86 10.55
CA SER A 105 22.86 -15.87 10.65
C SER A 105 23.55 -16.09 9.30
N GLN A 106 22.88 -15.79 8.19
CA GLN A 106 23.38 -15.88 6.83
C GLN A 106 22.78 -14.78 5.96
N LEU A 107 23.63 -14.19 5.11
CA LEU A 107 23.21 -13.29 4.03
C LEU A 107 24.21 -13.45 2.87
N SER A 108 23.73 -13.80 1.70
CA SER A 108 24.58 -14.05 0.53
C SER A 108 23.89 -13.73 -0.78
N ILE A 109 24.68 -13.46 -1.81
CA ILE A 109 24.24 -13.35 -3.20
C ILE A 109 25.10 -14.26 -4.07
N GLU A 110 24.48 -14.99 -4.97
CA GLU A 110 25.12 -15.89 -5.92
C GLU A 110 24.71 -15.52 -7.34
N ALA A 111 25.69 -15.23 -8.20
CA ALA A 111 25.51 -15.24 -9.65
C ALA A 111 25.71 -16.67 -10.14
N GLN A 112 24.64 -17.30 -10.54
CA GLN A 112 24.58 -18.74 -10.84
C GLN A 112 25.69 -19.17 -11.83
N GLY A 113 26.55 -20.09 -11.39
CA GLY A 113 27.65 -20.61 -12.17
C GLY A 113 28.85 -19.65 -12.37
N ILE A 114 28.82 -18.44 -11.78
CA ILE A 114 29.85 -17.42 -11.98
C ILE A 114 30.58 -17.12 -10.67
N ALA A 115 29.89 -16.56 -9.67
CA ALA A 115 30.48 -16.15 -8.40
C ALA A 115 29.46 -16.06 -7.28
N ASP A 116 29.95 -16.10 -6.05
CA ASP A 116 29.18 -15.89 -4.83
C ASP A 116 29.83 -14.84 -3.93
N PHE A 117 29.02 -14.15 -3.15
CA PHE A 117 29.46 -13.25 -2.10
C PHE A 117 28.66 -13.50 -0.82
N HIS A 118 29.35 -13.63 0.29
CA HIS A 118 28.78 -13.81 1.61
C HIS A 118 29.09 -12.60 2.46
N VAL A 119 28.07 -12.05 3.10
CA VAL A 119 28.19 -10.91 4.01
C VAL A 119 28.57 -11.43 5.39
N GLU A 120 29.59 -10.83 5.99
CA GLU A 120 29.83 -10.95 7.44
C GLU A 120 28.73 -10.15 8.16
N THR A 121 27.76 -10.84 8.78
CA THR A 121 26.60 -10.21 9.40
C THR A 121 26.82 -9.82 10.86
N ALA A 122 27.74 -10.52 11.55
CA ALA A 122 27.97 -10.34 12.97
C ALA A 122 28.46 -8.91 13.31
N GLY A 123 27.82 -8.29 14.29
CA GLY A 123 28.15 -6.95 14.77
C GLY A 123 27.69 -5.80 13.86
N ARG A 124 26.87 -6.08 12.84
CA ARG A 124 26.33 -5.06 11.94
C ARG A 124 25.06 -4.44 12.48
N SER A 125 25.12 -3.17 12.80
CA SER A 125 23.96 -2.38 13.28
C SER A 125 23.12 -1.78 12.15
N GLU A 126 23.58 -1.86 10.90
CA GLU A 126 22.88 -1.32 9.75
C GLU A 126 21.61 -2.13 9.44
N LYS A 127 20.57 -1.43 8.97
CA LYS A 127 19.31 -2.03 8.54
C LYS A 127 19.22 -2.28 7.03
N ALA A 128 20.06 -1.64 6.24
CA ALA A 128 20.13 -1.87 4.80
C ALA A 128 21.57 -2.12 4.36
N ILE A 129 21.72 -2.93 3.31
CA ILE A 129 23.04 -3.27 2.76
C ILE A 129 22.95 -3.41 1.24
N ILE A 130 23.88 -2.78 0.53
CA ILE A 130 24.13 -3.06 -0.88
C ILE A 130 24.95 -4.35 -0.94
N LEU A 131 24.34 -5.42 -1.45
CA LEU A 131 25.03 -6.71 -1.62
C LEU A 131 25.97 -6.68 -2.79
N ALA A 132 25.49 -6.23 -3.93
CA ALA A 132 26.24 -6.24 -5.18
C ALA A 132 25.80 -5.14 -6.14
N GLU A 133 26.64 -4.87 -7.11
CA GLU A 133 26.36 -4.02 -8.27
C GLU A 133 26.62 -4.79 -9.56
N VAL A 134 25.67 -4.77 -10.48
CA VAL A 134 25.86 -5.17 -11.88
C VAL A 134 26.08 -3.88 -12.67
N TYR A 135 27.24 -3.70 -13.28
CA TYR A 135 27.59 -2.42 -13.92
C TYR A 135 28.29 -2.58 -15.26
N ARG A 136 28.15 -1.56 -16.14
CA ARG A 136 28.83 -1.50 -17.43
C ARG A 136 30.30 -1.07 -17.25
N HIS A 137 31.19 -1.77 -17.92
CA HIS A 137 32.61 -1.45 -17.96
C HIS A 137 33.20 -1.82 -19.34
N ASN A 138 33.68 -0.85 -20.12
CA ASN A 138 34.26 -1.06 -21.45
C ASN A 138 33.37 -1.96 -22.35
N SER A 139 32.11 -1.57 -22.49
CA SER A 139 31.09 -2.29 -23.29
C SER A 139 30.74 -3.71 -22.80
N ALA A 140 31.22 -4.15 -21.63
CA ALA A 140 30.89 -5.40 -20.99
C ALA A 140 30.18 -5.15 -19.65
N TRP A 141 29.53 -6.17 -19.14
CA TRP A 141 28.93 -6.14 -17.81
C TRP A 141 29.82 -6.88 -16.80
N LYS A 142 29.86 -6.36 -15.59
CA LYS A 142 30.57 -6.95 -14.46
C LYS A 142 29.67 -7.00 -13.23
N LEU A 143 29.89 -8.01 -12.38
CA LEU A 143 29.35 -8.09 -11.02
C LEU A 143 30.43 -7.67 -10.04
N ARG A 144 30.10 -6.77 -9.10
CA ARG A 144 30.95 -6.36 -7.98
C ARG A 144 30.28 -6.71 -6.66
N ALA A 145 30.99 -7.36 -5.76
CA ALA A 145 30.58 -7.54 -4.38
C ALA A 145 30.77 -6.23 -3.60
N MET A 146 29.75 -5.78 -2.86
CA MET A 146 29.79 -4.50 -2.16
C MET A 146 29.87 -4.68 -0.65
N GLY A 147 28.85 -5.14 0.02
CA GLY A 147 28.79 -5.26 1.47
C GLY A 147 28.70 -3.92 2.21
N GLN A 148 28.29 -2.85 1.53
CA GLN A 148 28.18 -1.51 2.10
C GLN A 148 26.84 -1.36 2.83
N GLY A 149 26.90 -1.12 4.15
CA GLY A 149 25.73 -0.93 5.00
C GLY A 149 25.27 0.53 5.08
N PHE A 150 23.98 0.69 5.42
CA PHE A 150 23.32 1.97 5.66
C PHE A 150 22.49 1.92 6.94
N ASN A 151 22.71 2.89 7.82
CA ASN A 151 21.85 3.10 8.98
C ASN A 151 20.57 3.81 8.55
N GLY A 152 19.42 3.46 9.14
CA GLY A 152 18.13 4.09 8.84
C GLY A 152 17.30 3.39 7.76
N GLY A 153 17.72 2.20 7.26
CA GLY A 153 16.90 1.36 6.37
C GLY A 153 16.85 1.82 4.92
N LEU A 154 15.70 1.63 4.26
CA LEU A 154 15.53 1.88 2.83
C LEU A 154 15.57 3.37 2.46
N GLU A 155 14.99 4.24 3.29
CA GLU A 155 14.81 5.67 2.95
C GLU A 155 16.13 6.39 2.66
N PRO A 156 17.16 6.39 3.54
CA PRO A 156 18.44 7.05 3.23
C PRO A 156 19.13 6.48 1.99
N LEU A 157 18.97 5.19 1.76
CA LEU A 157 19.51 4.51 0.59
C LEU A 157 18.80 4.97 -0.70
N ALA A 158 17.47 4.99 -0.69
CA ALA A 158 16.63 5.42 -1.81
C ALA A 158 16.90 6.90 -2.17
N VAL A 159 16.98 7.79 -1.17
CA VAL A 159 17.36 9.20 -1.34
C VAL A 159 18.76 9.30 -1.95
N SER A 160 19.72 8.47 -1.50
CA SER A 160 21.08 8.48 -2.07
C SER A 160 21.11 8.12 -3.55
N TYR A 161 20.11 7.38 -4.03
CA TYR A 161 19.94 7.00 -5.43
C TYR A 161 18.99 7.91 -6.22
N GLY A 162 18.49 9.01 -5.58
CA GLY A 162 17.64 10.00 -6.25
C GLY A 162 16.22 9.48 -6.52
N VAL A 163 15.80 8.46 -5.79
CA VAL A 163 14.38 8.21 -5.61
C VAL A 163 13.86 9.42 -4.84
N ASP A 164 12.97 10.20 -5.43
CA ASP A 164 12.31 11.29 -4.72
C ASP A 164 11.42 10.68 -3.62
N VAL A 165 12.06 10.36 -2.51
CA VAL A 165 11.38 10.27 -1.24
C VAL A 165 11.09 11.72 -0.92
N ALA A 166 9.86 12.16 -1.13
CA ALA A 166 9.49 13.56 -1.12
C ALA A 166 10.03 14.24 0.14
N GLN A 167 11.17 14.95 0.01
CA GLN A 167 11.56 15.93 1.02
C GLN A 167 10.65 17.14 0.84
N PRO A 168 10.04 17.67 1.90
CA PRO A 168 9.37 18.95 1.82
C PRO A 168 10.37 20.00 1.35
N ALA A 169 10.05 20.70 0.26
CA ALA A 169 10.83 21.83 -0.21
C ALA A 169 11.03 22.81 0.96
N ALA A 170 12.29 23.13 1.26
CA ALA A 170 12.65 24.06 2.29
C ALA A 170 12.06 25.44 2.00
N GLN A 171 10.97 25.78 2.68
CA GLN A 171 10.56 27.18 2.90
C GLN A 171 11.07 27.64 4.27
N PRO A 172 11.41 28.93 4.45
CA PRO A 172 12.02 29.40 5.68
C PRO A 172 11.03 29.27 6.86
N SER A 173 11.51 28.66 7.87
CA SER A 173 10.92 28.09 9.04
C SER A 173 10.11 29.03 9.93
N THR A 174 8.88 28.66 10.16
CA THR A 174 8.33 28.53 11.51
C THR A 174 8.32 27.04 11.87
N PRO A 175 8.65 26.61 13.09
CA PRO A 175 8.73 25.19 13.41
C PRO A 175 7.32 24.58 13.37
N ALA A 176 7.04 23.79 12.31
CA ALA A 176 5.89 22.92 12.26
C ALA A 176 6.11 21.74 13.24
N PRO A 177 5.09 21.27 13.94
CA PRO A 177 5.23 20.10 14.83
C PRO A 177 5.73 18.90 14.02
N THR A 178 6.75 18.22 14.54
CA THR A 178 7.34 17.02 13.96
C THR A 178 6.26 15.96 13.76
N ARG A 179 5.84 15.69 12.52
CA ARG A 179 4.84 14.65 12.23
C ARG A 179 5.45 13.29 12.63
N ILE A 180 4.82 12.63 13.57
CA ILE A 180 5.19 11.27 13.98
C ILE A 180 4.86 10.34 12.81
N SER A 181 5.78 9.46 12.40
CA SER A 181 5.52 8.52 11.29
C SER A 181 4.30 7.63 11.59
N LEU A 182 3.59 7.21 10.55
CA LEU A 182 2.42 6.35 10.67
C LEU A 182 2.73 5.08 11.49
N GLU A 183 3.87 4.45 11.23
CA GLU A 183 4.32 3.27 11.95
C GLU A 183 4.49 3.55 13.43
N LYS A 184 5.12 4.67 13.79
CA LYS A 184 5.33 5.05 15.19
C LYS A 184 4.01 5.37 15.90
N LYS A 185 3.03 5.94 15.20
CA LYS A 185 1.67 6.13 15.74
C LYS A 185 1.02 4.79 16.09
N LEU A 186 1.32 3.73 15.31
CA LEU A 186 0.73 2.40 15.46
C LEU A 186 1.53 1.46 16.38
N GLU A 187 2.86 1.64 16.51
CA GLU A 187 3.71 0.81 17.36
C GLU A 187 3.20 0.73 18.82
N ASP A 188 2.76 1.85 19.37
CA ASP A 188 2.30 1.93 20.76
C ASP A 188 0.85 1.44 20.93
N LYS A 189 -0.03 1.68 19.95
CA LYS A 189 -1.49 1.47 20.09
C LYS A 189 -1.99 0.19 19.43
N SER A 190 -1.40 -0.19 18.27
CA SER A 190 -1.85 -1.36 17.50
C SER A 190 -0.68 -2.00 16.75
N PRO A 191 0.26 -2.67 17.44
CA PRO A 191 1.47 -3.24 16.83
C PRO A 191 1.18 -4.19 15.65
N ARG A 192 0.03 -4.88 15.67
CA ARG A 192 -0.41 -5.77 14.59
C ARG A 192 -0.65 -5.05 13.25
N LEU A 193 -0.87 -3.74 13.28
CA LEU A 193 -1.12 -2.93 12.09
C LEU A 193 0.15 -2.32 11.49
N VAL A 194 1.29 -2.41 12.17
CA VAL A 194 2.55 -1.81 11.70
C VAL A 194 2.96 -2.36 10.33
N SER A 195 2.81 -3.67 10.11
CA SER A 195 3.07 -4.26 8.78
C SER A 195 2.14 -3.71 7.70
N LEU A 196 0.85 -3.50 8.01
CA LEU A 196 -0.11 -2.88 7.09
C LEU A 196 0.23 -1.41 6.82
N ALA A 197 0.66 -0.67 7.85
CA ALA A 197 1.07 0.73 7.72
C ALA A 197 2.22 0.91 6.74
N LYS A 198 3.22 0.05 6.79
CA LYS A 198 4.34 0.07 5.86
C LYS A 198 3.90 -0.10 4.41
N LYS A 199 3.01 -1.06 4.17
CA LYS A 199 2.43 -1.31 2.85
C LYS A 199 1.58 -0.13 2.38
N ALA A 200 0.77 0.46 3.28
CA ALA A 200 0.00 1.66 3.00
C ALA A 200 0.89 2.86 2.67
N THR A 201 2.00 3.06 3.40
CA THR A 201 2.93 4.17 3.18
C THR A 201 3.49 4.17 1.76
N VAL A 202 3.81 3.00 1.21
CA VAL A 202 4.29 2.89 -0.18
C VAL A 202 3.24 3.40 -1.18
N SER A 203 2.00 2.91 -1.07
CA SER A 203 0.91 3.35 -1.96
C SER A 203 0.52 4.81 -1.74
N LEU A 204 0.56 5.31 -0.50
CA LEU A 204 0.34 6.73 -0.17
C LEU A 204 1.38 7.63 -0.84
N THR A 205 2.66 7.27 -0.73
CA THR A 205 3.76 8.02 -1.35
C THR A 205 3.66 7.99 -2.88
N LYS A 206 3.41 6.81 -3.48
CA LYS A 206 3.18 6.64 -4.92
C LYS A 206 2.08 7.57 -5.43
N ASN A 207 0.98 7.70 -4.69
CA ASN A 207 -0.16 8.55 -5.04
C ASN A 207 -0.03 9.99 -4.52
N LYS A 208 1.09 10.40 -3.90
CA LYS A 208 1.32 11.72 -3.32
C LYS A 208 0.26 12.13 -2.30
N LEU A 209 -0.14 11.16 -1.48
CA LEU A 209 -1.16 11.29 -0.43
C LEU A 209 -0.58 11.26 0.99
N ASP A 210 0.72 11.06 1.13
CA ASP A 210 1.46 10.92 2.39
C ASP A 210 1.37 12.16 3.31
N THR A 211 1.12 13.35 2.74
CA THR A 211 0.95 14.61 3.48
C THR A 211 -0.50 15.11 3.51
N LEU A 212 -1.41 14.35 2.90
CA LEU A 212 -2.81 14.74 2.82
C LEU A 212 -3.48 14.63 4.20
N GLN A 213 -4.34 15.61 4.50
CA GLN A 213 -5.35 15.51 5.55
C GLN A 213 -6.71 15.28 4.90
N ALA A 214 -7.46 14.28 5.40
CA ALA A 214 -8.78 13.94 4.92
C ALA A 214 -9.57 13.24 6.03
N SER A 215 -10.89 13.45 6.06
CA SER A 215 -11.78 12.64 6.88
C SER A 215 -12.02 11.29 6.22
N VAL A 216 -12.08 10.23 7.00
CA VAL A 216 -12.33 8.86 6.49
C VAL A 216 -13.66 8.34 7.03
N ALA A 217 -14.48 7.81 6.13
CA ALA A 217 -15.72 7.15 6.47
C ALA A 217 -15.75 5.71 5.91
N PHE A 218 -16.26 4.79 6.70
CA PHE A 218 -16.45 3.40 6.32
C PHE A 218 -17.93 3.06 6.30
N VAL A 219 -18.41 2.54 5.17
CA VAL A 219 -19.81 2.18 4.96
C VAL A 219 -19.91 0.69 4.66
N LEU A 220 -20.65 -0.01 5.49
CA LEU A 220 -20.68 -1.46 5.49
C LEU A 220 -22.06 -1.98 5.10
N ASP A 221 -22.12 -2.77 4.06
CA ASP A 221 -23.27 -3.60 3.74
C ASP A 221 -23.44 -4.70 4.80
N ALA A 222 -24.58 -4.71 5.47
CA ALA A 222 -24.99 -5.71 6.46
C ALA A 222 -26.20 -6.50 6.01
N SER A 223 -26.44 -6.60 4.70
CA SER A 223 -27.48 -7.46 4.12
C SER A 223 -27.16 -8.95 4.31
N GLY A 224 -28.15 -9.79 4.18
CA GLY A 224 -28.03 -11.23 4.43
C GLY A 224 -26.97 -11.93 3.58
N SER A 225 -26.72 -11.48 2.35
CA SER A 225 -25.70 -12.00 1.43
C SER A 225 -24.28 -11.86 2.00
N MET A 226 -23.99 -10.76 2.70
CA MET A 226 -22.70 -10.50 3.35
C MET A 226 -22.37 -11.49 4.50
N SER A 227 -23.30 -12.36 4.91
CA SER A 227 -23.11 -13.26 6.06
C SER A 227 -21.79 -14.07 5.98
N GLY A 228 -21.45 -14.56 4.79
CA GLY A 228 -20.20 -15.29 4.55
C GLY A 228 -18.96 -14.45 4.83
N GLN A 229 -18.95 -13.18 4.44
CA GLN A 229 -17.83 -12.27 4.65
C GLN A 229 -17.64 -11.91 6.13
N PHE A 230 -18.75 -11.73 6.85
CA PHE A 230 -18.71 -11.53 8.30
C PHE A 230 -18.18 -12.77 9.04
N HIS A 231 -18.64 -13.99 8.68
CA HIS A 231 -18.17 -15.21 9.34
C HIS A 231 -16.70 -15.55 9.08
N LYS A 232 -16.19 -15.23 7.91
CA LYS A 232 -14.78 -15.40 7.56
C LYS A 232 -13.86 -14.35 8.19
N GLY A 233 -14.41 -13.31 8.83
CA GLY A 233 -13.64 -12.20 9.38
C GLY A 233 -13.12 -11.20 8.33
N ASN A 234 -13.51 -11.34 7.07
CA ASN A 234 -13.04 -10.49 5.98
C ASN A 234 -13.42 -9.02 6.19
N VAL A 235 -14.61 -8.77 6.75
CA VAL A 235 -15.10 -7.41 7.05
C VAL A 235 -14.18 -6.70 8.05
N GLN A 236 -13.79 -7.38 9.15
CA GLN A 236 -12.83 -6.83 10.12
C GLN A 236 -11.46 -6.62 9.47
N ALA A 237 -11.02 -7.56 8.66
CA ALA A 237 -9.73 -7.46 7.98
C ALA A 237 -9.67 -6.28 6.97
N VAL A 238 -10.77 -5.96 6.28
CA VAL A 238 -10.87 -4.74 5.47
C VAL A 238 -10.89 -3.50 6.36
N LEU A 239 -11.67 -3.49 7.44
CA LEU A 239 -11.74 -2.39 8.40
C LEU A 239 -10.35 -2.04 8.96
N ASP A 240 -9.54 -3.05 9.32
CA ASP A 240 -8.17 -2.87 9.80
C ASP A 240 -7.31 -2.09 8.80
N ARG A 241 -7.44 -2.38 7.51
CA ARG A 241 -6.67 -1.72 6.44
C ARG A 241 -7.11 -0.28 6.22
N ILE A 242 -8.42 -0.03 6.29
CA ILE A 242 -8.94 1.34 6.16
C ILE A 242 -8.59 2.17 7.41
N ALA A 243 -8.56 1.56 8.60
CA ALA A 243 -8.12 2.23 9.82
C ALA A 243 -6.67 2.74 9.73
N VAL A 244 -5.78 2.00 9.04
CA VAL A 244 -4.42 2.47 8.76
C VAL A 244 -4.42 3.74 7.91
N LEU A 245 -5.30 3.84 6.90
CA LEU A 245 -5.46 5.06 6.09
C LEU A 245 -6.05 6.20 6.93
N ALA A 246 -7.02 5.92 7.81
CA ALA A 246 -7.59 6.93 8.70
C ALA A 246 -6.52 7.56 9.62
N VAL A 247 -5.64 6.74 10.22
CA VAL A 247 -4.50 7.23 11.03
C VAL A 247 -3.52 8.07 10.22
N GLN A 248 -3.39 7.80 8.92
CA GLN A 248 -2.53 8.59 8.03
C GLN A 248 -3.18 9.94 7.66
N PHE A 249 -4.47 9.93 7.36
CA PHE A 249 -5.17 11.11 6.86
C PHE A 249 -5.64 12.05 7.98
N ASP A 250 -5.85 11.53 9.19
CA ASP A 250 -6.29 12.30 10.35
C ASP A 250 -5.33 12.10 11.54
N ASP A 251 -5.05 13.17 12.27
CA ASP A 251 -4.10 13.15 13.38
C ASP A 251 -4.62 12.36 14.58
N ASP A 252 -5.94 12.30 14.80
CA ASP A 252 -6.57 11.49 15.86
C ASP A 252 -6.87 10.06 15.39
N GLY A 253 -6.80 9.78 14.08
CA GLY A 253 -7.03 8.46 13.49
C GLY A 253 -8.47 7.96 13.65
N GLU A 254 -9.42 8.86 13.90
CA GLU A 254 -10.83 8.50 13.98
C GLU A 254 -11.42 8.26 12.58
N MET A 255 -12.33 7.31 12.51
CA MET A 255 -13.06 6.99 11.30
C MET A 255 -14.55 6.86 11.60
N ASP A 256 -15.35 7.60 10.85
CA ASP A 256 -16.80 7.46 10.92
C ASP A 256 -17.25 6.12 10.34
N LEU A 257 -18.23 5.46 10.96
CA LEU A 257 -18.75 4.18 10.49
C LEU A 257 -20.26 4.18 10.38
N TRP A 258 -20.74 3.81 9.19
CA TRP A 258 -22.14 3.50 8.92
C TRP A 258 -22.28 2.04 8.51
N ALA A 259 -23.43 1.46 8.80
CA ALA A 259 -23.82 0.21 8.19
C ALA A 259 -25.29 0.28 7.72
N PHE A 260 -25.59 -0.47 6.67
CA PHE A 260 -26.92 -0.53 6.10
C PHE A 260 -27.35 -1.96 5.79
N GLY A 261 -28.63 -2.14 5.77
CA GLY A 261 -29.42 -3.23 5.23
C GLY A 261 -30.69 -2.59 4.71
N LYS A 262 -31.88 -3.05 5.14
CA LYS A 262 -33.16 -2.36 4.87
C LYS A 262 -33.21 -0.95 5.48
N LYS A 263 -32.61 -0.79 6.64
CA LYS A 263 -32.37 0.48 7.34
C LYS A 263 -30.85 0.71 7.43
N HIS A 264 -30.46 1.91 7.80
CA HIS A 264 -29.07 2.24 8.06
C HIS A 264 -28.92 2.85 9.46
N LYS A 265 -27.67 2.91 9.93
CA LYS A 265 -27.33 3.47 11.21
C LYS A 265 -25.87 3.91 11.22
N LYS A 266 -25.59 5.08 11.82
CA LYS A 266 -24.25 5.48 12.20
C LYS A 266 -23.88 4.78 13.52
N TYR A 267 -22.71 4.16 13.55
CA TYR A 267 -22.14 3.51 14.73
C TYR A 267 -21.13 4.44 15.42
N PRO A 268 -20.66 4.12 16.65
CA PRO A 268 -19.55 4.85 17.24
C PRO A 268 -18.35 4.91 16.31
N ASN A 269 -17.60 6.01 16.35
CA ASN A 269 -16.40 6.15 15.54
C ASN A 269 -15.41 5.02 15.86
N VAL A 270 -14.74 4.54 14.83
CA VAL A 270 -13.64 3.57 14.94
C VAL A 270 -12.37 4.34 15.26
N THR A 271 -11.68 3.91 16.30
CA THR A 271 -10.38 4.43 16.74
C THR A 271 -9.42 3.26 16.95
N LEU A 272 -8.13 3.54 17.05
CA LEU A 272 -7.16 2.47 17.36
C LEU A 272 -7.46 1.75 18.68
N ASP A 273 -8.09 2.44 19.63
CA ASP A 273 -8.38 1.88 20.96
C ASP A 273 -9.56 0.90 20.95
N ASN A 274 -10.47 0.99 19.95
CA ASN A 274 -11.64 0.11 19.83
C ASN A 274 -11.67 -0.74 18.56
N LEU A 275 -10.63 -0.70 17.73
CA LEU A 275 -10.58 -1.37 16.42
C LEU A 275 -10.60 -2.90 16.56
N ASP A 276 -9.96 -3.43 17.61
CA ASP A 276 -9.89 -4.87 17.81
C ASP A 276 -11.28 -5.43 18.07
N ASP A 277 -11.66 -6.43 17.25
CA ASP A 277 -12.99 -7.05 17.29
C ASP A 277 -14.16 -6.06 17.16
N TYR A 278 -13.96 -4.89 16.57
CA TYR A 278 -14.98 -3.86 16.44
C TYR A 278 -16.26 -4.39 15.75
N ILE A 279 -16.10 -5.11 14.65
CA ILE A 279 -17.23 -5.69 13.90
C ILE A 279 -18.01 -6.68 14.76
N GLU A 280 -17.33 -7.52 15.52
CA GLU A 280 -18.00 -8.48 16.40
C GLU A 280 -18.67 -7.78 17.58
N THR A 281 -18.10 -6.70 18.07
CA THR A 281 -18.67 -5.88 19.14
C THR A 281 -20.00 -5.26 18.70
N ILE A 282 -20.07 -4.64 17.52
CA ILE A 282 -21.34 -4.07 17.02
C ILE A 282 -22.36 -5.16 16.65
N ARG A 283 -21.91 -6.35 16.24
CA ARG A 283 -22.79 -7.51 15.97
C ARG A 283 -23.46 -8.03 17.25
N LYS A 284 -22.77 -8.01 18.38
CA LYS A 284 -23.30 -8.46 19.67
C LYS A 284 -24.13 -7.41 20.40
N ASN A 285 -24.01 -6.14 20.01
CA ASN A 285 -24.69 -5.04 20.70
C ASN A 285 -26.14 -4.90 20.26
N GLY A 286 -27.00 -5.81 20.70
CA GLY A 286 -28.44 -5.79 20.48
C GLY A 286 -29.03 -7.14 20.11
N LYS A 287 -30.38 -7.20 20.07
CA LYS A 287 -31.10 -8.40 19.64
C LYS A 287 -31.21 -8.43 18.12
N ARG A 288 -30.78 -9.50 17.48
CA ARG A 288 -30.89 -9.76 16.04
C ARG A 288 -32.07 -10.68 15.73
N THR A 289 -32.73 -10.44 14.64
CA THR A 289 -33.63 -11.43 14.03
C THR A 289 -32.83 -12.47 13.23
N MET A 290 -33.46 -13.54 12.78
CA MET A 290 -32.80 -14.65 12.09
C MET A 290 -32.05 -14.20 10.80
N PHE A 291 -32.50 -13.13 10.17
CA PHE A 291 -31.97 -12.66 8.87
C PHE A 291 -31.12 -11.40 8.98
N GLU A 292 -30.83 -10.94 10.21
CA GLU A 292 -30.02 -9.74 10.43
C GLU A 292 -28.58 -10.10 10.78
N ILE A 293 -27.62 -9.45 10.14
CA ILE A 293 -26.20 -9.52 10.49
C ILE A 293 -25.91 -8.54 11.64
N LEU A 294 -26.37 -7.30 11.47
CA LEU A 294 -26.29 -6.25 12.50
C LEU A 294 -27.69 -5.95 13.06
N PRO A 295 -27.85 -5.78 14.38
CA PRO A 295 -29.15 -5.58 15.00
C PRO A 295 -29.92 -4.39 14.45
N GLY A 296 -31.15 -4.61 14.03
CA GLY A 296 -32.14 -3.59 13.64
C GLY A 296 -31.99 -3.04 12.23
N LEU A 297 -31.03 -3.54 11.41
CA LEU A 297 -30.83 -3.05 10.03
C LEU A 297 -31.69 -3.79 9.00
N GLY A 298 -32.13 -5.02 9.28
CA GLY A 298 -32.78 -5.89 8.32
C GLY A 298 -31.77 -6.53 7.36
N GLY A 299 -32.22 -7.52 6.57
CA GLY A 299 -31.33 -8.34 5.73
C GLY A 299 -31.39 -8.04 4.22
N VAL A 300 -31.89 -6.87 3.81
CA VAL A 300 -32.08 -6.50 2.38
C VAL A 300 -31.29 -5.25 2.06
N ASN A 301 -30.67 -5.18 0.88
CA ASN A 301 -29.92 -4.00 0.44
C ASN A 301 -30.80 -2.77 0.23
N ASN A 302 -30.36 -1.62 0.75
CA ASN A 302 -30.97 -0.32 0.54
C ASN A 302 -29.92 0.79 0.72
N GLU A 303 -29.09 1.00 -0.29
CA GLU A 303 -27.93 1.89 -0.30
C GLU A 303 -28.28 3.39 -0.27
N PRO A 304 -29.28 3.90 -1.05
CA PRO A 304 -29.48 5.33 -1.21
C PRO A 304 -29.66 6.12 0.10
N PRO A 305 -30.45 5.63 1.09
CA PRO A 305 -30.64 6.41 2.33
C PRO A 305 -29.36 6.62 3.15
N VAL A 306 -28.43 5.67 3.19
CA VAL A 306 -27.16 5.83 3.88
C VAL A 306 -26.24 6.77 3.10
N MET A 307 -26.27 6.72 1.76
CA MET A 307 -25.49 7.64 0.93
C MET A 307 -25.96 9.07 1.14
N GLU A 308 -27.27 9.33 1.15
CA GLU A 308 -27.82 10.66 1.39
C GLU A 308 -27.48 11.19 2.80
N GLU A 309 -27.55 10.34 3.84
CA GLU A 309 -27.13 10.74 5.19
C GLU A 309 -25.66 11.15 5.23
N ILE A 310 -24.76 10.40 4.56
CA ILE A 310 -23.33 10.70 4.48
C ILE A 310 -23.09 12.02 3.76
N VAL A 311 -23.80 12.28 2.64
CA VAL A 311 -23.72 13.56 1.93
C VAL A 311 -24.14 14.70 2.84
N ASP A 312 -25.25 14.57 3.57
CA ASP A 312 -25.71 15.58 4.50
C ASP A 312 -24.76 15.80 5.68
N TYR A 313 -24.12 14.74 6.15
CA TYR A 313 -23.16 14.80 7.24
C TYR A 313 -21.88 15.54 6.85
N PHE A 314 -21.36 15.31 5.65
CA PHE A 314 -20.07 15.85 5.21
C PHE A 314 -20.15 17.06 4.26
N LYS A 315 -21.32 17.51 3.85
CA LYS A 315 -21.46 18.63 2.88
C LYS A 315 -20.78 19.94 3.28
N GLU A 316 -20.55 20.16 4.58
CA GLU A 316 -19.86 21.34 5.10
C GLU A 316 -18.39 21.07 5.47
N SER A 317 -17.87 19.87 5.14
CA SER A 317 -16.48 19.53 5.43
C SER A 317 -15.51 20.50 4.75
N LYS A 318 -14.45 20.86 5.46
CA LYS A 318 -13.34 21.66 4.92
C LYS A 318 -12.16 20.81 4.44
N LEU A 319 -12.21 19.53 4.76
CA LEU A 319 -11.23 18.55 4.31
C LEU A 319 -11.86 17.65 3.24
N PRO A 320 -11.05 17.06 2.37
CA PRO A 320 -11.50 15.96 1.53
C PRO A 320 -12.09 14.84 2.40
N VAL A 321 -13.18 14.25 1.97
CA VAL A 321 -13.81 13.11 2.64
C VAL A 321 -13.66 11.88 1.77
N TYR A 322 -12.98 10.89 2.31
CA TYR A 322 -12.73 9.62 1.66
C TYR A 322 -13.69 8.56 2.21
N VAL A 323 -14.71 8.21 1.42
CA VAL A 323 -15.74 7.24 1.83
C VAL A 323 -15.46 5.89 1.21
N VAL A 324 -15.14 4.89 2.01
CA VAL A 324 -14.98 3.50 1.57
C VAL A 324 -16.28 2.74 1.78
N PHE A 325 -16.93 2.35 0.69
CA PHE A 325 -18.24 1.70 0.68
C PHE A 325 -18.11 0.22 0.28
N ILE A 326 -18.36 -0.67 1.23
CA ILE A 326 -18.21 -2.12 1.06
C ILE A 326 -19.57 -2.77 0.80
N THR A 327 -19.66 -3.59 -0.27
CA THR A 327 -20.86 -4.39 -0.60
C THR A 327 -20.44 -5.68 -1.30
N ASP A 328 -21.28 -6.73 -1.24
CA ASP A 328 -21.12 -7.95 -2.03
C ASP A 328 -22.00 -7.96 -3.28
N GLY A 329 -22.60 -6.83 -3.64
CA GLY A 329 -23.44 -6.68 -4.83
C GLY A 329 -24.94 -6.66 -4.53
N GLY A 330 -25.75 -7.15 -5.49
CA GLY A 330 -27.20 -7.07 -5.39
C GLY A 330 -27.76 -5.66 -5.55
N ILE A 331 -26.98 -4.77 -6.16
CA ILE A 331 -27.33 -3.36 -6.37
C ILE A 331 -28.48 -3.25 -7.37
N SER A 332 -29.58 -2.63 -6.96
CA SER A 332 -30.79 -2.52 -7.79
C SER A 332 -31.33 -1.09 -7.94
N LYS A 333 -31.00 -0.17 -7.04
CA LYS A 333 -31.52 1.20 -7.01
C LYS A 333 -30.68 2.17 -7.80
N THR A 334 -30.40 1.85 -9.05
CA THR A 334 -29.50 2.58 -9.94
C THR A 334 -29.79 4.08 -10.03
N ARG A 335 -31.06 4.47 -10.13
CA ARG A 335 -31.46 5.88 -10.28
C ARG A 335 -31.13 6.67 -9.03
N GLU A 336 -31.55 6.18 -7.87
CA GLU A 336 -31.37 6.84 -6.59
C GLU A 336 -29.89 6.92 -6.19
N ILE A 337 -29.11 5.88 -6.50
CA ILE A 337 -27.65 5.87 -6.30
C ILE A 337 -26.99 6.93 -7.18
N LYS A 338 -27.35 7.02 -8.46
CA LYS A 338 -26.85 8.07 -9.36
C LYS A 338 -27.22 9.48 -8.87
N GLU A 339 -28.41 9.67 -8.31
CA GLU A 339 -28.82 10.94 -7.72
C GLU A 339 -27.95 11.32 -6.52
N ALA A 340 -27.67 10.39 -5.62
CA ALA A 340 -26.79 10.59 -4.47
C ALA A 340 -25.35 10.91 -4.89
N ILE A 341 -24.79 10.17 -5.86
CA ILE A 341 -23.45 10.42 -6.43
C ILE A 341 -23.41 11.81 -7.10
N ARG A 342 -24.40 12.16 -7.94
CA ARG A 342 -24.47 13.48 -8.59
C ARG A 342 -24.55 14.60 -7.56
N ARG A 343 -25.33 14.42 -6.51
CA ARG A 343 -25.44 15.39 -5.42
C ARG A 343 -24.11 15.57 -4.70
N SER A 344 -23.45 14.45 -4.33
CA SER A 344 -22.18 14.46 -3.62
C SER A 344 -21.02 15.06 -4.43
N ALA A 345 -21.09 15.02 -5.76
CA ALA A 345 -20.09 15.63 -6.65
C ALA A 345 -19.97 17.17 -6.53
N ASN A 346 -20.88 17.83 -5.79
CA ASN A 346 -20.79 19.24 -5.47
C ASN A 346 -20.06 19.54 -4.14
N TYR A 347 -19.68 18.50 -3.41
CA TYR A 347 -19.09 18.56 -2.08
C TYR A 347 -17.73 17.86 -2.05
N PRO A 348 -16.92 18.03 -1.03
CA PRO A 348 -15.60 17.41 -0.95
C PRO A 348 -15.67 15.92 -0.60
N ILE A 349 -16.53 15.16 -1.28
CA ILE A 349 -16.82 13.75 -0.98
C ILE A 349 -16.40 12.85 -2.16
N PHE A 350 -15.49 11.93 -1.89
CA PHE A 350 -15.07 10.87 -2.82
C PHE A 350 -15.54 9.50 -2.34
N TRP A 351 -16.11 8.71 -3.23
CA TRP A 351 -16.61 7.37 -2.96
C TRP A 351 -15.69 6.32 -3.56
N LYS A 352 -15.06 5.53 -2.72
CA LYS A 352 -14.37 4.31 -3.12
C LYS A 352 -15.28 3.13 -2.84
N PHE A 353 -15.89 2.59 -3.88
CA PHE A 353 -16.71 1.39 -3.78
C PHE A 353 -15.84 0.15 -3.88
N VAL A 354 -16.05 -0.79 -2.97
CA VAL A 354 -15.31 -2.06 -2.90
C VAL A 354 -16.27 -3.23 -2.90
N GLY A 355 -16.21 -4.01 -3.97
CA GLY A 355 -16.94 -5.27 -4.09
C GLY A 355 -16.21 -6.38 -3.31
N LEU A 356 -16.88 -7.05 -2.38
CA LEU A 356 -16.27 -8.04 -1.52
C LEU A 356 -16.90 -9.42 -1.72
N GLY A 357 -16.31 -10.24 -2.59
CA GLY A 357 -16.64 -11.64 -2.77
C GLY A 357 -18.05 -11.92 -3.28
N GLY A 358 -18.61 -11.02 -4.05
CA GLY A 358 -19.92 -11.12 -4.63
C GLY A 358 -19.92 -11.01 -6.15
N SER A 359 -21.07 -10.65 -6.70
CA SER A 359 -21.27 -10.42 -8.11
C SER A 359 -22.47 -9.48 -8.33
N ASN A 360 -22.65 -9.00 -9.56
CA ASN A 360 -23.77 -8.11 -9.91
C ASN A 360 -23.73 -6.82 -9.08
N TYR A 361 -22.64 -6.08 -9.21
CA TYR A 361 -22.49 -4.78 -8.55
C TYR A 361 -23.26 -3.65 -9.26
N GLY A 362 -23.98 -3.99 -10.32
CA GLY A 362 -24.92 -3.11 -10.99
C GLY A 362 -24.28 -1.85 -11.52
N ILE A 363 -24.79 -0.68 -11.07
CA ILE A 363 -24.25 0.62 -11.53
C ILE A 363 -22.81 0.85 -11.13
N LEU A 364 -22.32 0.23 -10.05
CA LEU A 364 -20.95 0.45 -9.57
C LEU A 364 -19.89 0.01 -10.58
N GLU A 365 -20.20 -1.03 -11.41
CA GLU A 365 -19.31 -1.51 -12.47
C GLU A 365 -19.20 -0.54 -13.66
N ASN A 366 -20.08 0.46 -13.75
CA ASN A 366 -20.18 1.37 -14.87
C ASN A 366 -20.12 2.85 -14.41
N LEU A 367 -19.44 3.13 -13.31
CA LEU A 367 -19.35 4.49 -12.78
C LEU A 367 -18.54 5.42 -13.68
N ASP A 368 -17.56 4.89 -14.41
CA ASP A 368 -16.73 5.65 -15.36
C ASP A 368 -17.57 6.18 -16.54
N ASP A 369 -18.66 5.48 -16.90
CA ASP A 369 -19.60 5.92 -17.93
C ASP A 369 -20.58 7.02 -17.42
N PHE A 370 -20.54 7.32 -16.11
CA PHE A 370 -21.45 8.29 -15.51
C PHE A 370 -20.87 9.71 -15.54
N THR A 371 -21.05 10.40 -16.68
CA THR A 371 -20.51 11.73 -16.94
C THR A 371 -21.42 12.89 -16.51
N ASP A 372 -22.69 12.63 -16.14
CA ASP A 372 -23.66 13.66 -15.72
C ASP A 372 -23.48 14.03 -14.24
N ARG A 373 -22.28 14.58 -13.91
CA ARG A 373 -21.90 15.05 -12.57
C ARG A 373 -20.83 16.15 -12.68
N ARG A 374 -20.71 16.98 -11.65
CA ARG A 374 -19.79 18.12 -11.65
C ARG A 374 -18.32 17.69 -11.72
N VAL A 375 -17.96 16.65 -10.99
CA VAL A 375 -16.63 16.05 -10.98
C VAL A 375 -16.78 14.54 -10.87
N ASP A 376 -15.84 13.78 -11.41
CA ASP A 376 -15.76 12.35 -11.19
C ASP A 376 -15.31 12.11 -9.75
N ASN A 377 -16.24 11.70 -8.89
CA ASN A 377 -16.04 11.54 -7.46
C ASN A 377 -16.24 10.10 -6.99
N THR A 378 -16.05 9.15 -7.89
CA THR A 378 -16.23 7.72 -7.58
C THR A 378 -15.12 6.88 -8.19
N ASP A 379 -14.87 5.73 -7.58
CA ASP A 379 -14.10 4.66 -8.17
C ASP A 379 -14.59 3.33 -7.61
N PHE A 380 -14.43 2.25 -8.38
CA PHE A 380 -14.89 0.91 -8.01
C PHE A 380 -13.85 -0.15 -8.35
N PHE A 381 -13.63 -1.06 -7.43
CA PHE A 381 -12.98 -2.33 -7.74
C PHE A 381 -13.63 -3.49 -6.95
N ALA A 382 -13.52 -4.70 -7.49
CA ALA A 382 -14.03 -5.91 -6.85
C ALA A 382 -12.91 -6.83 -6.41
N MET A 383 -13.13 -7.53 -5.31
CA MET A 383 -12.29 -8.62 -4.79
C MET A 383 -13.13 -9.89 -4.69
N ASP A 384 -12.92 -10.84 -5.59
CA ASP A 384 -13.65 -12.11 -5.59
C ASP A 384 -13.32 -12.94 -4.34
N ASP A 385 -12.05 -12.95 -3.95
CA ASP A 385 -11.58 -13.57 -2.72
C ASP A 385 -10.59 -12.63 -2.01
N PHE A 386 -10.96 -12.17 -0.82
CA PHE A 386 -10.13 -11.32 0.01
C PHE A 386 -8.75 -11.94 0.32
N GLY A 387 -8.69 -13.27 0.44
CA GLY A 387 -7.46 -14.00 0.74
C GLY A 387 -6.44 -14.05 -0.42
N THR A 388 -6.84 -13.71 -1.65
CA THR A 388 -5.97 -13.77 -2.83
C THR A 388 -5.35 -12.43 -3.23
N MET A 389 -5.88 -11.30 -2.74
CA MET A 389 -5.33 -9.98 -3.00
C MET A 389 -4.27 -9.63 -1.96
N SER A 390 -3.06 -9.27 -2.41
CA SER A 390 -2.03 -8.76 -1.51
C SER A 390 -2.43 -7.40 -0.93
N ASP A 391 -1.93 -7.07 0.27
CA ASP A 391 -2.22 -5.79 0.92
C ASP A 391 -1.74 -4.60 0.08
N GLU A 392 -0.60 -4.74 -0.59
CA GLU A 392 -0.03 -3.72 -1.47
C GLU A 392 -0.99 -3.41 -2.62
N LYS A 393 -1.48 -4.45 -3.30
CA LYS A 393 -2.45 -4.29 -4.39
C LYS A 393 -3.76 -3.70 -3.89
N LEU A 394 -4.18 -4.08 -2.68
CA LEU A 394 -5.37 -3.50 -2.06
C LEU A 394 -5.21 -2.00 -1.80
N TYR A 395 -4.07 -1.56 -1.22
CA TYR A 395 -3.81 -0.14 -1.01
C TYR A 395 -3.65 0.64 -2.31
N ASP A 396 -3.02 0.06 -3.33
CA ASP A 396 -2.95 0.68 -4.66
C ASP A 396 -4.36 0.91 -5.22
N ASN A 397 -5.21 -0.12 -5.24
CA ASN A 397 -6.59 0.01 -5.70
C ASN A 397 -7.41 1.00 -4.86
N LEU A 398 -7.21 1.03 -3.52
CA LEU A 398 -7.91 1.98 -2.66
C LEU A 398 -7.55 3.44 -2.97
N LEU A 399 -6.32 3.74 -3.37
CA LEU A 399 -5.82 5.12 -3.45
C LEU A 399 -5.71 5.67 -4.87
N GLU A 400 -5.88 4.84 -5.91
CA GLU A 400 -5.56 5.15 -7.31
C GLU A 400 -6.22 6.45 -7.81
N GLU A 401 -7.52 6.63 -7.64
CA GLU A 401 -8.26 7.76 -8.18
C GLU A 401 -8.42 8.94 -7.19
N PHE A 402 -8.01 8.75 -5.95
CA PHE A 402 -8.25 9.78 -4.92
C PHE A 402 -7.44 11.05 -5.15
N ARG A 403 -6.17 10.93 -5.57
CA ARG A 403 -5.32 12.11 -5.85
C ARG A 403 -5.77 12.89 -7.08
N PRO A 404 -6.05 12.28 -8.24
CA PRO A 404 -6.62 12.97 -9.39
C PRO A 404 -7.90 13.74 -9.05
N TRP A 405 -8.80 13.13 -8.28
CA TRP A 405 -10.03 13.79 -7.83
C TRP A 405 -9.75 15.02 -6.94
N ILE A 406 -8.80 14.96 -5.99
CA ILE A 406 -8.40 16.11 -5.17
C ILE A 406 -7.91 17.26 -6.04
N ASP A 407 -7.05 16.97 -7.01
CA ASP A 407 -6.48 18.00 -7.88
C ASP A 407 -7.56 18.65 -8.75
N GLU A 408 -8.57 17.89 -9.17
CA GLU A 408 -9.68 18.41 -9.95
C GLU A 408 -10.67 19.24 -9.10
N THR A 409 -11.03 18.76 -7.91
CA THR A 409 -11.92 19.49 -6.98
C THR A 409 -11.31 20.80 -6.51
N ARG A 410 -10.00 20.89 -6.33
CA ARG A 410 -9.29 22.15 -6.04
C ARG A 410 -9.39 23.14 -7.19
N LYS A 411 -9.21 22.70 -8.45
CA LYS A 411 -9.38 23.57 -9.62
C LYS A 411 -10.80 24.10 -9.74
N MET A 412 -11.79 23.31 -9.32
CA MET A 412 -13.21 23.68 -9.35
C MET A 412 -13.67 24.50 -8.14
N GLY A 413 -12.82 24.74 -7.15
CA GLY A 413 -13.17 25.44 -5.92
C GLY A 413 -14.18 24.71 -5.04
N ILE A 414 -14.14 23.36 -5.05
CA ILE A 414 -14.90 22.49 -4.14
C ILE A 414 -14.09 22.26 -2.85
N LEU A 415 -12.76 22.17 -2.97
CA LEU A 415 -11.75 22.06 -1.91
C LEU A 415 -10.90 23.31 -1.81
#